data_b20bfe8809035d8f250bbaa2fb1f5f04
#
_entry.id   b20bfe8809035d8f250bbaa2fb1f5f04
#
_cell.length_a   1.000
_cell.length_b   1.000
_cell.length_c   1.000
_cell.angle_alpha   90.00
_cell.angle_beta   90.00
_cell.angle_gamma   90.00
#
_symmetry.space_group_name_H-M   'P 1'
#
loop_
_entity.id
_entity.type
_entity.pdbx_description
1 polymer ?
#
loop_
_entity_poly.entity_id
_entity_poly.type
_entity_poly.pdbx_seq_one_letter_code
_entity_poly.pdbx_strand_id
1 'polypeptide(L)'
;TLKALANYLYDNTDMQHLLVWELEADNSTTRRMARSREKHYKVAIEEYKNLFEGTGIPIDIIAGLLTAGTYYLILHRKRSTFFSVDYQRKENRERLYSTLEYLSGLVFSALKEHNQTIEIARNFKQKGIADDVIAECTGLSVDVVKGL
;
A
#
# COMPACT_ATOMS: atom_id res chain seq x y z
N THR A 1 -8.46 -5.35 -3.57
CA THR A 1 -7.32 -4.69 -4.26
C THR A 1 -7.60 -3.21 -4.49
N LEU A 2 -6.55 -2.38 -4.62
CA LEU A 2 -6.67 -0.94 -4.93
C LEU A 2 -7.40 -0.69 -6.25
N LYS A 3 -7.19 -1.55 -7.24
CA LYS A 3 -7.94 -1.50 -8.51
C LYS A 3 -9.44 -1.68 -8.32
N ALA A 4 -9.86 -2.63 -7.49
CA ALA A 4 -11.28 -2.84 -7.20
C ALA A 4 -11.88 -1.63 -6.48
N LEU A 5 -11.15 -1.03 -5.54
CA LEU A 5 -11.55 0.20 -4.86
C LEU A 5 -11.69 1.37 -5.86
N ALA A 6 -10.71 1.55 -6.74
CA ALA A 6 -10.74 2.58 -7.77
C ALA A 6 -11.93 2.39 -8.72
N ASN A 7 -12.15 1.17 -9.19
CA ASN A 7 -13.27 0.83 -10.06
C ASN A 7 -14.62 1.13 -9.39
N TYR A 8 -14.80 0.68 -8.15
CA TYR A 8 -16.00 0.96 -7.36
C TYR A 8 -16.25 2.46 -7.22
N LEU A 9 -15.20 3.23 -6.90
CA LEU A 9 -15.34 4.67 -6.70
C LEU A 9 -15.63 5.42 -8.01
N TYR A 10 -15.09 4.99 -9.15
CA TYR A 10 -15.41 5.61 -10.45
C TYR A 10 -16.90 5.52 -10.77
N ASP A 11 -17.53 4.40 -10.46
CA ASP A 11 -18.89 4.09 -10.87
C ASP A 11 -19.93 4.45 -9.79
N ASN A 12 -19.49 4.83 -8.57
CA ASN A 12 -20.40 5.12 -7.45
C ASN A 12 -20.37 6.62 -7.08
N THR A 13 -21.29 7.37 -7.68
CA THR A 13 -21.44 8.82 -7.46
C THR A 13 -21.81 9.15 -6.01
N ASP A 14 -22.64 8.34 -5.37
CA ASP A 14 -23.05 8.57 -3.97
C ASP A 14 -21.87 8.45 -3.04
N MET A 15 -21.01 7.45 -3.27
CA MET A 15 -19.76 7.32 -2.49
C MET A 15 -18.81 8.48 -2.73
N GLN A 16 -18.74 9.00 -3.96
CA GLN A 16 -17.92 10.20 -4.26
C GLN A 16 -18.43 11.41 -3.47
N HIS A 17 -19.74 11.66 -3.47
CA HIS A 17 -20.33 12.76 -2.70
C HIS A 17 -20.10 12.59 -1.21
N LEU A 18 -20.23 11.36 -0.71
CA LEU A 18 -19.99 11.04 0.69
C LEU A 18 -18.57 11.35 1.14
N LEU A 19 -17.57 10.96 0.33
CA LEU A 19 -16.16 11.22 0.64
C LEU A 19 -15.85 12.72 0.62
N VAL A 20 -16.41 13.48 -0.33
CA VAL A 20 -16.27 14.93 -0.37
C VAL A 20 -16.92 15.57 0.85
N TRP A 21 -18.16 15.18 1.17
CA TRP A 21 -18.85 15.69 2.35
C TRP A 21 -18.12 15.41 3.67
N GLU A 22 -17.51 14.24 3.79
CA GLU A 22 -16.70 13.88 4.95
C GLU A 22 -15.48 14.80 5.14
N LEU A 23 -14.88 15.27 4.04
CA LEU A 23 -13.74 16.18 4.08
C LEU A 23 -14.16 17.63 4.36
N GLU A 24 -15.38 18.02 3.95
CA GLU A 24 -15.88 19.40 4.08
C GLU A 24 -16.58 19.64 5.44
N ALA A 25 -17.24 18.62 5.99
CA ALA A 25 -18.11 18.76 7.15
C ALA A 25 -17.60 17.93 8.35
N ASP A 26 -17.19 18.61 9.41
CA ASP A 26 -16.82 17.96 10.66
C ASP A 26 -18.03 17.89 11.61
N ASN A 27 -18.75 16.77 11.57
CA ASN A 27 -19.89 16.50 12.43
C ASN A 27 -19.93 15.03 12.89
N SER A 28 -20.87 14.70 13.80
CA SER A 28 -20.97 13.36 14.37
C SER A 28 -21.25 12.27 13.34
N THR A 29 -21.97 12.60 12.27
CA THR A 29 -22.31 11.65 11.20
C THR A 29 -21.09 11.36 10.33
N THR A 30 -20.38 12.37 9.85
CA THR A 30 -19.18 12.18 9.02
C THR A 30 -18.09 11.46 9.79
N ARG A 31 -17.87 11.81 11.06
CA ARG A 31 -16.92 11.08 11.92
C ARG A 31 -17.30 9.61 12.13
N ARG A 32 -18.61 9.30 12.29
CA ARG A 32 -19.08 7.91 12.42
C ARG A 32 -18.86 7.12 11.13
N MET A 33 -19.06 7.73 9.96
CA MET A 33 -18.86 7.11 8.66
C MET A 33 -17.39 6.84 8.40
N ALA A 34 -16.50 7.80 8.69
CA ALA A 34 -15.05 7.62 8.61
C ALA A 34 -14.58 6.45 9.49
N ARG A 35 -15.03 6.40 10.76
CA ARG A 35 -14.70 5.29 11.67
C ARG A 35 -15.24 3.95 11.21
N SER A 36 -16.43 3.91 10.58
CA SER A 36 -17.00 2.68 10.04
C SER A 36 -16.17 2.16 8.89
N ARG A 37 -15.71 3.03 7.99
CA ARG A 37 -14.82 2.68 6.88
C ARG A 37 -13.47 2.19 7.40
N GLU A 38 -12.88 2.88 8.39
CA GLU A 38 -11.62 2.50 9.01
C GLU A 38 -11.66 1.08 9.61
N LYS A 39 -12.78 0.69 10.22
CA LYS A 39 -12.96 -0.68 10.73
C LYS A 39 -12.85 -1.75 9.63
N HIS A 40 -13.32 -1.45 8.41
CA HIS A 40 -13.21 -2.40 7.30
C HIS A 40 -11.76 -2.52 6.80
N TYR A 41 -11.01 -1.42 6.81
CA TYR A 41 -9.60 -1.45 6.40
C TYR A 41 -8.69 -2.08 7.45
N LYS A 42 -9.04 -1.93 8.73
CA LYS A 42 -8.21 -2.38 9.86
C LYS A 42 -7.86 -3.87 9.75
N VAL A 43 -8.84 -4.73 9.45
CA VAL A 43 -8.59 -6.17 9.34
C VAL A 43 -7.56 -6.48 8.24
N ALA A 44 -7.76 -5.92 7.05
CA ALA A 44 -6.85 -6.15 5.93
C ALA A 44 -5.46 -5.55 6.18
N ILE A 45 -5.37 -4.37 6.79
CA ILE A 45 -4.07 -3.74 7.03
C ILE A 45 -3.28 -4.45 8.14
N GLU A 46 -3.93 -5.00 9.15
CA GLU A 46 -3.25 -5.83 10.17
C GLU A 46 -2.65 -7.09 9.56
N GLU A 47 -3.36 -7.76 8.63
CA GLU A 47 -2.81 -8.90 7.89
C GLU A 47 -1.56 -8.51 7.08
N TYR A 48 -1.61 -7.36 6.39
CA TYR A 48 -0.45 -6.86 5.65
C TYR A 48 0.70 -6.46 6.59
N LYS A 49 0.44 -5.82 7.73
CA LYS A 49 1.48 -5.48 8.71
C LYS A 49 2.20 -6.73 9.20
N ASN A 50 1.46 -7.79 9.51
CA ASN A 50 2.06 -9.07 9.91
C ASN A 50 2.90 -9.68 8.78
N LEU A 51 2.42 -9.62 7.52
CA LEU A 51 3.14 -10.14 6.36
C LEU A 51 4.46 -9.38 6.10
N PHE A 52 4.49 -8.09 6.37
CA PHE A 52 5.64 -7.21 6.16
C PHE A 52 6.48 -6.98 7.43
N GLU A 53 6.19 -7.71 8.51
CA GLU A 53 6.96 -7.60 9.75
C GLU A 53 8.45 -7.90 9.52
N GLY A 54 9.31 -7.09 10.10
CA GLY A 54 10.76 -7.22 9.97
C GLY A 54 11.36 -6.72 8.66
N THR A 55 10.54 -6.37 7.65
CA THR A 55 11.06 -5.89 6.34
C THR A 55 11.50 -4.41 6.36
N GLY A 56 11.08 -3.62 7.35
CA GLY A 56 11.25 -2.16 7.37
C GLY A 56 10.34 -1.40 6.39
N ILE A 57 9.45 -2.09 5.65
CA ILE A 57 8.52 -1.48 4.69
C ILE A 57 7.27 -0.98 5.43
N PRO A 58 6.99 0.33 5.45
CA PRO A 58 5.81 0.89 6.15
C PRO A 58 4.54 0.66 5.34
N ILE A 59 4.07 -0.58 5.28
CA ILE A 59 2.98 -1.01 4.39
C ILE A 59 1.66 -0.28 4.66
N ASP A 60 1.37 0.07 5.91
CA ASP A 60 0.21 0.85 6.31
C ASP A 60 0.23 2.28 5.72
N ILE A 61 1.36 2.94 5.78
CA ILE A 61 1.53 4.28 5.19
C ILE A 61 1.46 4.21 3.66
N ILE A 62 2.11 3.22 3.05
CA ILE A 62 2.06 3.03 1.59
C ILE A 62 0.62 2.77 1.12
N ALA A 63 -0.12 1.89 1.80
CA ALA A 63 -1.52 1.61 1.48
C ALA A 63 -2.40 2.87 1.65
N GLY A 64 -2.17 3.65 2.72
CA GLY A 64 -2.86 4.91 2.98
C GLY A 64 -2.61 5.93 1.85
N LEU A 65 -1.36 6.14 1.45
CA LEU A 65 -0.98 7.08 0.37
C LEU A 65 -1.58 6.67 -0.98
N LEU A 66 -1.51 5.38 -1.34
CA LEU A 66 -2.09 4.88 -2.58
C LEU A 66 -3.62 5.01 -2.59
N THR A 67 -4.27 4.77 -1.47
CA THR A 67 -5.72 4.95 -1.31
C THR A 67 -6.11 6.42 -1.41
N ALA A 68 -5.44 7.30 -0.68
CA ALA A 68 -5.71 8.74 -0.68
C ALA A 68 -5.46 9.36 -2.05
N GLY A 69 -4.34 9.00 -2.72
CA GLY A 69 -4.06 9.43 -4.09
C GLY A 69 -5.12 8.97 -5.08
N THR A 70 -5.57 7.72 -4.98
CA THR A 70 -6.65 7.18 -5.80
C THR A 70 -7.95 7.96 -5.60
N TYR A 71 -8.32 8.24 -4.35
CA TYR A 71 -9.50 9.04 -4.04
C TYR A 71 -9.38 10.45 -4.65
N TYR A 72 -8.27 11.13 -4.42
CA TYR A 72 -8.07 12.47 -4.93
C TYR A 72 -8.21 12.52 -6.45
N LEU A 73 -7.50 11.66 -7.20
CA LEU A 73 -7.52 11.64 -8.66
C LEU A 73 -8.93 11.40 -9.21
N ILE A 74 -9.70 10.49 -8.59
CA ILE A 74 -11.06 10.18 -9.03
C ILE A 74 -12.03 11.31 -8.68
N LEU A 75 -11.96 11.87 -7.48
CA LEU A 75 -12.85 12.93 -7.04
C LEU A 75 -12.58 14.26 -7.77
N HIS A 76 -11.32 14.53 -8.08
CA HIS A 76 -10.87 15.74 -8.78
C HIS A 76 -11.16 15.72 -10.29
N ARG A 77 -11.33 14.55 -10.92
CA ARG A 77 -11.34 14.34 -12.37
C ARG A 77 -12.27 15.25 -13.17
N LYS A 78 -13.41 15.65 -12.57
CA LYS A 78 -14.39 16.53 -13.24
C LYS A 78 -14.04 18.02 -13.16
N ARG A 79 -13.02 18.39 -12.37
CA ARG A 79 -12.63 19.80 -12.16
C ARG A 79 -11.56 20.25 -13.14
N SER A 80 -10.52 19.46 -13.32
CA SER A 80 -9.43 19.72 -14.27
C SER A 80 -8.60 18.47 -14.53
N THR A 81 -7.63 18.56 -15.44
CA THR A 81 -6.51 17.62 -15.52
C THR A 81 -5.66 17.72 -14.26
N PHE A 82 -4.95 16.66 -13.92
CA PHE A 82 -3.96 16.64 -12.85
C PHE A 82 -2.67 16.03 -13.39
N PHE A 83 -1.56 16.76 -13.24
CA PHE A 83 -0.29 16.44 -13.92
C PHE A 83 -0.47 16.19 -15.43
N SER A 84 -1.26 17.06 -16.09
CA SER A 84 -1.61 16.99 -17.52
C SER A 84 -2.38 15.71 -17.93
N VAL A 85 -2.87 14.93 -16.99
CA VAL A 85 -3.68 13.73 -17.24
C VAL A 85 -5.16 14.02 -16.99
N ASP A 86 -6.00 13.73 -17.98
CA ASP A 86 -7.46 13.82 -17.88
C ASP A 86 -8.02 12.45 -17.41
N TYR A 87 -8.34 12.36 -16.13
CA TYR A 87 -8.86 11.13 -15.51
C TYR A 87 -10.33 10.84 -15.83
N GLN A 88 -11.02 11.65 -16.65
CA GLN A 88 -12.33 11.33 -17.19
C GLN A 88 -12.24 10.35 -18.37
N ARG A 89 -11.13 10.37 -19.11
CA ARG A 89 -10.92 9.52 -20.27
C ARG A 89 -10.73 8.06 -19.86
N LYS A 90 -11.41 7.15 -20.56
CA LYS A 90 -11.33 5.70 -20.30
C LYS A 90 -9.88 5.18 -20.36
N GLU A 91 -9.10 5.63 -21.33
CA GLU A 91 -7.69 5.25 -21.49
C GLU A 91 -6.84 5.60 -20.26
N ASN A 92 -7.07 6.77 -19.64
CA ASN A 92 -6.35 7.19 -18.46
C ASN A 92 -6.86 6.51 -17.18
N ARG A 93 -8.13 6.10 -17.15
CA ARG A 93 -8.66 5.23 -16.11
C ARG A 93 -7.94 3.87 -16.12
N GLU A 94 -7.78 3.25 -17.29
CA GLU A 94 -7.04 1.98 -17.43
C GLU A 94 -5.55 2.15 -17.07
N ARG A 95 -4.94 3.27 -17.45
CA ARG A 95 -3.56 3.60 -17.04
C ARG A 95 -3.44 3.74 -15.52
N LEU A 96 -4.40 4.36 -14.84
CA LEU A 96 -4.42 4.42 -13.38
C LEU A 96 -4.48 3.02 -12.78
N TYR A 97 -5.33 2.14 -13.30
CA TYR A 97 -5.46 0.76 -12.80
C TYR A 97 -4.15 -0.02 -12.94
N SER A 98 -3.54 0.02 -14.13
CA SER A 98 -2.25 -0.66 -14.37
C SER A 98 -1.12 -0.07 -13.51
N THR A 99 -1.15 1.24 -13.24
CA THR A 99 -0.19 1.89 -12.34
C THR A 99 -0.37 1.42 -10.90
N LEU A 100 -1.60 1.31 -10.41
CA LEU A 100 -1.87 0.78 -9.06
C LEU A 100 -1.43 -0.69 -8.92
N GLU A 101 -1.64 -1.51 -9.96
CA GLU A 101 -1.15 -2.89 -10.00
C GLU A 101 0.38 -2.94 -10.02
N TYR A 102 1.02 -2.11 -10.82
CA TYR A 102 2.48 -2.00 -10.89
C TYR A 102 3.09 -1.60 -9.54
N LEU A 103 2.57 -0.53 -8.90
CA LEU A 103 3.06 -0.08 -7.60
C LEU A 103 2.85 -1.14 -6.51
N SER A 104 1.70 -1.80 -6.51
CA SER A 104 1.47 -2.93 -5.60
C SER A 104 2.48 -4.06 -5.85
N GLY A 105 2.75 -4.38 -7.13
CA GLY A 105 3.74 -5.38 -7.52
C GLY A 105 5.14 -5.06 -7.01
N LEU A 106 5.58 -3.80 -7.09
CA LEU A 106 6.88 -3.37 -6.56
C LEU A 106 7.00 -3.62 -5.05
N VAL A 107 5.94 -3.29 -4.30
CA VAL A 107 5.93 -3.50 -2.84
C VAL A 107 6.04 -4.98 -2.49
N PHE A 108 5.29 -5.85 -3.18
CA PHE A 108 5.36 -7.30 -2.95
C PHE A 108 6.67 -7.93 -3.48
N SER A 109 7.29 -7.35 -4.51
CA SER A 109 8.62 -7.79 -4.97
C SER A 109 9.68 -7.50 -3.90
N ALA A 110 9.64 -6.33 -3.28
CA ALA A 110 10.55 -6.00 -2.18
C ALA A 110 10.38 -6.95 -0.97
N LEU A 111 9.15 -7.34 -0.62
CA LEU A 111 8.89 -8.38 0.38
C LEU A 111 9.52 -9.73 -0.01
N LYS A 112 9.35 -10.15 -1.27
CA LYS A 112 9.90 -11.40 -1.77
C LYS A 112 11.44 -11.41 -1.71
N GLU A 113 12.07 -10.31 -2.13
CA GLU A 113 13.52 -10.14 -2.08
C GLU A 113 14.03 -10.21 -0.63
N HIS A 114 13.33 -9.54 0.31
CA HIS A 114 13.64 -9.62 1.73
C HIS A 114 13.60 -11.07 2.24
N ASN A 115 12.52 -11.79 1.95
CA ASN A 115 12.34 -13.18 2.39
C ASN A 115 13.43 -14.11 1.81
N GLN A 116 13.80 -13.93 0.54
CA GLN A 116 14.90 -14.68 -0.08
C GLN A 116 16.24 -14.39 0.61
N THR A 117 16.49 -13.13 0.96
CA THR A 117 17.71 -12.73 1.69
C THR A 117 17.77 -13.39 3.07
N ILE A 118 16.65 -13.45 3.80
CA ILE A 118 16.54 -14.16 5.08
C ILE A 118 16.83 -15.67 4.93
N GLU A 119 16.30 -16.31 3.88
CA GLU A 119 16.57 -17.72 3.60
C GLU A 119 18.05 -17.98 3.31
N ILE A 120 18.69 -17.12 2.52
CA ILE A 120 20.13 -17.21 2.23
C ILE A 120 20.93 -17.08 3.52
N ALA A 121 20.60 -16.10 4.38
CA ALA A 121 21.27 -15.91 5.67
C ALA A 121 21.14 -17.14 6.58
N ARG A 122 19.95 -17.74 6.67
CA ARG A 122 19.71 -18.99 7.41
C ARG A 122 20.57 -20.15 6.89
N ASN A 123 20.64 -20.29 5.57
CA ASN A 123 21.45 -21.34 4.94
C ASN A 123 22.94 -21.16 5.23
N PHE A 124 23.47 -19.94 5.25
CA PHE A 124 24.83 -19.64 5.62
C PHE A 124 25.11 -19.94 7.09
N LYS A 125 24.18 -19.56 7.97
CA LYS A 125 24.28 -19.84 9.41
C LYS A 125 24.33 -21.35 9.70
N GLN A 126 23.49 -22.14 9.02
CA GLN A 126 23.50 -23.62 9.12
C GLN A 126 24.83 -24.24 8.67
N LYS A 127 25.56 -23.56 7.76
CA LYS A 127 26.89 -23.99 7.31
C LYS A 127 28.04 -23.52 8.21
N GLY A 128 27.71 -22.83 9.32
CA GLY A 128 28.71 -22.35 10.30
C GLY A 128 29.46 -21.09 9.87
N ILE A 129 28.93 -20.33 8.92
CA ILE A 129 29.49 -19.02 8.55
C ILE A 129 29.23 -18.04 9.68
N ALA A 130 30.22 -17.20 10.02
CA ALA A 130 30.13 -16.22 11.09
C ALA A 130 29.06 -15.15 10.80
N ASP A 131 28.35 -14.69 11.83
CA ASP A 131 27.21 -13.77 11.71
C ASP A 131 27.59 -12.41 11.08
N ASP A 132 28.80 -11.92 11.34
CA ASP A 132 29.32 -10.68 10.73
C ASP A 132 29.54 -10.81 9.22
N VAL A 133 30.08 -11.96 8.78
CA VAL A 133 30.26 -12.28 7.36
C VAL A 133 28.92 -12.43 6.66
N ILE A 134 27.94 -13.09 7.30
CA ILE A 134 26.58 -13.22 6.77
C ILE A 134 25.94 -11.84 6.60
N ALA A 135 26.07 -10.98 7.61
CA ALA A 135 25.56 -9.61 7.59
C ALA A 135 26.16 -8.80 6.43
N GLU A 136 27.48 -8.88 6.24
CA GLU A 136 28.20 -8.22 5.14
C GLU A 136 27.72 -8.70 3.75
N CYS A 137 27.56 -10.02 3.58
CA CYS A 137 27.14 -10.61 2.31
C CYS A 137 25.67 -10.37 1.96
N THR A 138 24.80 -10.24 2.96
CA THR A 138 23.34 -10.14 2.76
C THR A 138 22.81 -8.73 2.92
N GLY A 139 23.58 -7.80 3.49
CA GLY A 139 23.12 -6.46 3.85
C GLY A 139 22.17 -6.42 5.05
N LEU A 140 21.93 -7.56 5.72
CA LEU A 140 21.16 -7.62 6.96
C LEU A 140 21.98 -7.09 8.13
N SER A 141 21.33 -6.53 9.16
CA SER A 141 22.02 -6.19 10.38
C SER A 141 22.49 -7.46 11.12
N VAL A 142 23.59 -7.33 11.85
CA VAL A 142 24.15 -8.45 12.66
C VAL A 142 23.11 -8.96 13.67
N ASP A 143 22.27 -8.06 14.22
CA ASP A 143 21.24 -8.44 15.19
C ASP A 143 20.13 -9.27 14.54
N VAL A 144 19.74 -8.96 13.31
CA VAL A 144 18.81 -9.80 12.54
C VAL A 144 19.42 -11.17 12.27
N VAL A 145 20.67 -11.21 11.83
CA VAL A 145 21.37 -12.50 11.57
C VAL A 145 21.50 -13.36 12.84
N LYS A 146 21.79 -12.75 13.99
CA LYS A 146 21.83 -13.47 15.28
C LYS A 146 20.49 -14.10 15.66
N GLY A 147 19.39 -13.44 15.29
CA GLY A 147 18.03 -13.90 15.56
C GLY A 147 17.50 -15.01 14.64
N LEU A 148 18.23 -15.33 13.55
CA LEU A 148 17.86 -16.40 12.61
C LEU A 148 18.27 -17.77 13.12
#